data_c382a9d535970d5da537b519b4019196
#
_entry.id   c382a9d535970d5da537b519b4019196
#
_cell.length_a   1.000
_cell.length_b   1.000
_cell.length_c   1.000
_cell.angle_alpha   90.00
_cell.angle_beta   90.00
_cell.angle_gamma   90.00
#
_symmetry.space_group_name_H-M   'P 1'
#
loop_
_entity.id
_entity.type
_entity.pdbx_description
1 polymer ?
#
loop_
_entity_poly.entity_id
_entity_poly.type
_entity_poly.pdbx_seq_one_letter_code
_entity_poly.pdbx_strand_id
1 'polypeptide(L)'
;NFNLGDRQSYNTRLLFRTTGGNIPLQFRQDVYQTNDFLNRSVKAGIDYSISSTQTIGVLVNGYSNAFWREAPSATQIANQGGTTDSVLYTAVNANNRFKNISLNLNYKLKLDTSGGEFTIDADYAKFKNQMNTELSDSLRNVHSGTVLQQGTLRTLPNTDITIKSIKADLVKVLNKTTKLEAGFKASMVSTDNMMRYDSLVDHTYVPVLSQYDQFIYKEQVIAGYLAYKKQIKNTDFVLGLRLEQTTSDGHSISLKSKIKKTYLDYFPNVTVDHKFSENHKLSLAYSKRINRPGYGQLNPFLFFLDKYTYFRGNSFLTPEYTHNTELSYMFKQKYIATLGYSRTNDLIDEYLAVNDETRITISTNKNLGKQNTYSLNLTLPFDPVKWWNTSNNLSVYYNQYRIRDTVKNFTTEKLAYSFNSTNTFTLLHDFKLELSGWYESANVYGIFVARSMWAVNAGIQKTVLQKKGTLKLNVNDIFASNRFRGVANYNNVYLNVNNRWQNRTVNLSFSYRFGNNKIEAARERQTGSADELKRAGN
;
A
#
# COMPACT_ATOMS: atom_id res chain seq x y z
N ASN A 1 14.93 -9.73 16.90
CA ASN A 1 13.50 -9.56 17.19
C ASN A 1 12.73 -10.74 16.62
N PHE A 2 11.83 -11.28 17.40
CA PHE A 2 10.88 -12.32 16.99
C PHE A 2 9.47 -11.85 17.32
N ASN A 3 8.52 -12.00 16.39
CA ASN A 3 7.12 -11.72 16.61
C ASN A 3 6.28 -12.91 16.17
N LEU A 4 5.29 -13.25 16.99
CA LEU A 4 4.24 -14.19 16.68
C LEU A 4 2.90 -13.48 16.90
N GLY A 5 2.03 -13.53 15.92
CA GLY A 5 0.69 -12.93 16.00
C GLY A 5 -0.34 -13.88 15.43
N ASP A 6 -1.38 -14.11 16.20
CA ASP A 6 -2.61 -14.79 15.78
C ASP A 6 -3.74 -13.78 15.81
N ARG A 7 -4.52 -13.68 14.75
CA ARG A 7 -5.58 -12.70 14.62
C ARG A 7 -6.73 -13.24 13.80
N GLN A 8 -7.92 -13.10 14.35
CA GLN A 8 -9.17 -13.26 13.62
C GLN A 8 -9.79 -11.90 13.29
N SER A 9 -10.37 -11.75 12.12
CA SER A 9 -11.10 -10.54 11.74
C SER A 9 -12.36 -10.86 10.94
N TYR A 10 -13.35 -9.99 11.08
CA TYR A 10 -14.63 -10.07 10.39
C TYR A 10 -14.83 -8.86 9.51
N ASN A 11 -15.46 -9.07 8.35
CA ASN A 11 -15.80 -8.02 7.42
C ASN A 11 -17.19 -8.30 6.84
N THR A 12 -18.03 -7.30 6.81
CA THR A 12 -19.31 -7.37 6.09
C THR A 12 -19.29 -6.36 4.95
N ARG A 13 -19.70 -6.80 3.77
CA ARG A 13 -19.77 -5.95 2.59
C ARG A 13 -21.13 -6.09 1.94
N LEU A 14 -21.80 -4.96 1.77
CA LEU A 14 -22.97 -4.83 0.92
C LEU A 14 -22.55 -4.18 -0.37
N LEU A 15 -22.83 -4.83 -1.47
CA LEU A 15 -22.55 -4.38 -2.82
C LEU A 15 -23.87 -4.29 -3.58
N PHE A 16 -24.18 -3.12 -4.13
CA PHE A 16 -25.26 -2.94 -5.08
C PHE A 16 -24.67 -2.52 -6.41
N ARG A 17 -25.00 -3.25 -7.46
CA ARG A 17 -24.54 -3.00 -8.82
C ARG A 17 -25.69 -3.03 -9.79
N THR A 18 -25.73 -2.07 -10.71
CA THR A 18 -26.61 -2.09 -11.87
C THR A 18 -25.75 -2.17 -13.12
N THR A 19 -26.08 -3.07 -14.02
CA THR A 19 -25.44 -3.14 -15.35
C THR A 19 -26.37 -2.48 -16.38
N GLY A 20 -25.77 -1.88 -17.42
CA GLY A 20 -26.50 -1.38 -18.58
C GLY A 20 -26.83 -2.50 -19.58
N GLY A 21 -27.04 -2.13 -20.84
CA GLY A 21 -27.40 -3.02 -21.94
C GLY A 21 -28.90 -3.10 -22.21
N ASN A 22 -29.30 -3.98 -23.11
CA ASN A 22 -30.70 -4.12 -23.54
C ASN A 22 -31.62 -4.64 -22.43
N ILE A 23 -31.07 -5.36 -21.45
CA ILE A 23 -31.78 -5.88 -20.28
C ILE A 23 -30.96 -5.52 -19.03
N PRO A 24 -31.13 -4.30 -18.46
CA PRO A 24 -30.43 -3.91 -17.24
C PRO A 24 -30.79 -4.82 -16.08
N LEU A 25 -29.80 -5.26 -15.32
CA LEU A 25 -29.97 -6.06 -14.13
C LEU A 25 -29.44 -5.33 -12.90
N GLN A 26 -30.10 -5.62 -11.78
CA GLN A 26 -29.67 -5.17 -10.46
C GLN A 26 -29.12 -6.37 -9.69
N PHE A 27 -27.94 -6.20 -9.12
CA PHE A 27 -27.29 -7.19 -8.26
C PHE A 27 -27.16 -6.58 -6.86
N ARG A 28 -27.73 -7.24 -5.87
CA ARG A 28 -27.54 -6.91 -4.46
C ARG A 28 -26.83 -8.06 -3.79
N GLN A 29 -25.59 -7.85 -3.41
CA GLN A 29 -24.76 -8.87 -2.78
C GLN A 29 -24.48 -8.52 -1.33
N ASP A 30 -24.76 -9.45 -0.44
CA ASP A 30 -24.40 -9.44 0.97
C ASP A 30 -23.28 -10.45 1.19
N VAL A 31 -22.11 -10.00 1.67
CA VAL A 31 -20.94 -10.84 1.96
C VAL A 31 -20.62 -10.76 3.45
N TYR A 32 -20.49 -11.90 4.09
CA TYR A 32 -19.93 -12.04 5.42
C TYR A 32 -18.60 -12.76 5.33
N GLN A 33 -17.52 -12.11 5.72
CA GLN A 33 -16.18 -12.65 5.55
C GLN A 33 -15.49 -12.79 6.91
N THR A 34 -14.97 -13.98 7.19
CA THR A 34 -14.06 -14.24 8.29
C THR A 34 -12.65 -14.47 7.78
N ASN A 35 -11.66 -14.02 8.53
CA ASN A 35 -10.26 -14.22 8.19
C ASN A 35 -9.47 -14.56 9.45
N ASP A 36 -8.68 -15.60 9.37
CA ASP A 36 -7.74 -16.03 10.40
C ASP A 36 -6.32 -15.84 9.86
N PHE A 37 -5.46 -15.20 10.65
CA PHE A 37 -4.09 -14.88 10.27
C PHE A 37 -3.12 -15.41 11.29
N LEU A 38 -2.11 -16.13 10.85
CA LEU A 38 -0.97 -16.53 11.66
C LEU A 38 0.29 -15.89 11.09
N ASN A 39 0.83 -14.89 11.80
CA ASN A 39 2.00 -14.13 11.40
C ASN A 39 3.21 -14.52 12.23
N ARG A 40 4.35 -14.74 11.58
CA ARG A 40 5.63 -14.98 12.22
C ARG A 40 6.69 -14.15 11.55
N SER A 41 7.48 -13.40 12.34
CA SER A 41 8.61 -12.66 11.80
C SER A 41 9.85 -12.78 12.68
N VAL A 42 11.00 -12.86 12.04
CA VAL A 42 12.32 -12.88 12.66
C VAL A 42 13.18 -11.82 11.99
N LYS A 43 13.85 -11.01 12.80
CA LYS A 43 14.86 -10.08 12.34
C LYS A 43 16.11 -10.22 13.20
N ALA A 44 17.23 -10.58 12.58
CA ALA A 44 18.54 -10.71 13.21
C ALA A 44 19.59 -9.97 12.39
N GLY A 45 20.55 -9.35 13.07
CA GLY A 45 21.64 -8.66 12.40
C GLY A 45 22.84 -8.55 13.32
N ILE A 46 24.01 -8.48 12.69
CA ILE A 46 25.31 -8.33 13.33
C ILE A 46 26.09 -7.24 12.61
N ASP A 47 26.76 -6.37 13.37
CA ASP A 47 27.75 -5.42 12.88
C ASP A 47 29.10 -5.78 13.47
N TYR A 48 30.12 -5.86 12.62
CA TYR A 48 31.51 -6.07 13.01
C TYR A 48 32.35 -4.87 12.59
N SER A 49 32.91 -4.17 13.59
CA SER A 49 33.82 -3.06 13.36
C SER A 49 35.22 -3.60 13.09
N ILE A 50 35.62 -3.58 11.82
CA ILE A 50 36.99 -3.97 11.38
C ILE A 50 37.99 -2.98 11.95
N SER A 51 37.64 -1.70 11.99
CA SER A 51 38.41 -0.61 12.58
C SER A 51 37.48 0.50 13.09
N SER A 52 38.05 1.58 13.63
CA SER A 52 37.27 2.78 14.02
C SER A 52 36.54 3.45 12.83
N THR A 53 36.98 3.18 11.61
CA THR A 53 36.42 3.77 10.38
C THR A 53 35.66 2.78 9.51
N GLN A 54 35.78 1.47 9.74
CA GLN A 54 35.23 0.44 8.87
C GLN A 54 34.31 -0.50 9.64
N THR A 55 33.10 -0.70 9.09
CA THR A 55 32.11 -1.63 9.65
C THR A 55 31.52 -2.47 8.53
N ILE A 56 31.48 -3.78 8.75
CA ILE A 56 30.72 -4.72 7.92
C ILE A 56 29.50 -5.21 8.71
N GLY A 57 28.37 -5.37 8.05
CA GLY A 57 27.16 -5.81 8.71
C GLY A 57 26.37 -6.80 7.87
N VAL A 58 25.71 -7.71 8.54
CA VAL A 58 24.75 -8.67 7.95
C VAL A 58 23.40 -8.47 8.62
N LEU A 59 22.34 -8.46 7.82
CA LEU A 59 20.96 -8.41 8.30
C LEU A 59 20.13 -9.47 7.60
N VAL A 60 19.43 -10.28 8.39
CA VAL A 60 18.48 -11.30 7.91
C VAL A 60 17.09 -10.95 8.42
N ASN A 61 16.11 -10.93 7.52
CA ASN A 61 14.70 -10.83 7.86
C ASN A 61 13.97 -12.04 7.29
N GLY A 62 13.14 -12.66 8.10
CA GLY A 62 12.21 -13.71 7.71
C GLY A 62 10.79 -13.33 8.10
N TYR A 63 9.84 -13.55 7.21
CA TYR A 63 8.42 -13.35 7.47
C TYR A 63 7.62 -14.51 6.88
N SER A 64 6.66 -15.00 7.62
CA SER A 64 5.69 -15.99 7.16
C SER A 64 4.30 -15.61 7.65
N ASN A 65 3.35 -15.63 6.72
CA ASN A 65 1.93 -15.46 7.00
C ASN A 65 1.17 -16.68 6.49
N ALA A 66 0.32 -17.25 7.33
CA ALA A 66 -0.72 -18.17 6.92
C ALA A 66 -2.06 -17.48 7.12
N PHE A 67 -2.94 -17.58 6.12
CA PHE A 67 -4.19 -16.86 6.06
C PHE A 67 -5.30 -17.80 5.59
N TRP A 68 -6.37 -17.86 6.33
CA TRP A 68 -7.58 -18.61 5.99
C TRP A 68 -8.73 -17.62 5.89
N ARG A 69 -9.53 -17.78 4.85
CA ARG A 69 -10.70 -16.95 4.58
C ARG A 69 -11.90 -17.84 4.31
N GLU A 70 -13.00 -17.48 4.94
CA GLU A 70 -14.34 -17.95 4.57
C GLU A 70 -15.21 -16.74 4.23
N ALA A 71 -15.83 -16.75 3.08
CA ALA A 71 -16.65 -15.64 2.60
C ALA A 71 -17.93 -16.14 1.91
N PRO A 72 -18.91 -16.62 2.69
CA PRO A 72 -20.23 -16.86 2.14
C PRO A 72 -20.91 -15.55 1.71
N SER A 73 -21.63 -15.62 0.59
CA SER A 73 -22.41 -14.50 0.07
C SER A 73 -23.71 -14.95 -0.58
N ALA A 74 -24.71 -14.06 -0.57
CA ALA A 74 -25.93 -14.19 -1.32
C ALA A 74 -26.09 -12.97 -2.22
N THR A 75 -26.28 -13.20 -3.52
CA THR A 75 -26.49 -12.15 -4.53
C THR A 75 -27.89 -12.29 -5.10
N GLN A 76 -28.77 -11.37 -4.76
CA GLN A 76 -30.08 -11.22 -5.39
C GLN A 76 -29.90 -10.61 -6.77
N ILE A 77 -30.47 -11.22 -7.78
CA ILE A 77 -30.45 -10.77 -9.17
C ILE A 77 -31.88 -10.39 -9.53
N ALA A 78 -32.09 -9.11 -9.81
CA ALA A 78 -33.41 -8.55 -10.11
C ALA A 78 -33.42 -7.91 -11.51
N ASN A 79 -34.60 -7.85 -12.11
CA ASN A 79 -34.86 -7.09 -13.33
C ASN A 79 -34.88 -5.57 -13.05
N GLN A 80 -35.06 -4.75 -14.08
CA GLN A 80 -35.10 -3.29 -13.96
C GLN A 80 -36.21 -2.79 -13.05
N GLY A 81 -37.33 -3.51 -12.94
CA GLY A 81 -38.45 -3.20 -12.03
C GLY A 81 -38.17 -3.56 -10.57
N GLY A 82 -37.00 -4.11 -10.24
CA GLY A 82 -36.63 -4.49 -8.87
C GLY A 82 -37.17 -5.84 -8.41
N THR A 83 -37.86 -6.58 -9.29
CA THR A 83 -38.36 -7.94 -8.98
C THR A 83 -37.17 -8.90 -9.04
N THR A 84 -36.91 -9.60 -7.93
CA THR A 84 -35.85 -10.61 -7.83
C THR A 84 -36.28 -11.90 -8.53
N ASP A 85 -35.57 -12.30 -9.58
CA ASP A 85 -35.86 -13.50 -10.35
C ASP A 85 -35.03 -14.71 -9.87
N SER A 86 -33.79 -14.44 -9.42
CA SER A 86 -32.87 -15.48 -8.97
C SER A 86 -31.95 -15.01 -7.84
N VAL A 87 -31.41 -15.97 -7.10
CA VAL A 87 -30.39 -15.74 -6.07
C VAL A 87 -29.19 -16.63 -6.36
N LEU A 88 -28.00 -16.01 -6.41
CA LEU A 88 -26.72 -16.70 -6.46
C LEU A 88 -26.15 -16.81 -5.05
N TYR A 89 -26.03 -18.02 -4.55
CA TYR A 89 -25.29 -18.33 -3.33
C TYR A 89 -23.85 -18.66 -3.72
N THR A 90 -22.90 -18.00 -3.10
CA THR A 90 -21.46 -18.26 -3.35
C THR A 90 -20.76 -18.45 -2.02
N ALA A 91 -19.92 -19.48 -1.92
CA ALA A 91 -19.00 -19.69 -0.82
C ALA A 91 -17.57 -19.65 -1.35
N VAL A 92 -16.76 -18.75 -0.80
CA VAL A 92 -15.33 -18.65 -1.13
C VAL A 92 -14.51 -19.08 0.09
N ASN A 93 -13.79 -20.19 -0.05
CA ASN A 93 -12.86 -20.70 0.95
C ASN A 93 -11.43 -20.53 0.40
N ALA A 94 -10.58 -19.80 1.11
CA ALA A 94 -9.22 -19.59 0.67
C ALA A 94 -8.21 -19.91 1.78
N ASN A 95 -7.13 -20.56 1.38
CA ASN A 95 -5.97 -20.82 2.21
C ASN A 95 -4.73 -20.27 1.51
N ASN A 96 -4.07 -19.32 2.13
CA ASN A 96 -2.88 -18.66 1.58
C ASN A 96 -1.68 -18.89 2.50
N ARG A 97 -0.51 -19.17 1.90
CA ARG A 97 0.78 -19.30 2.58
C ARG A 97 1.80 -18.39 1.91
N PHE A 98 2.11 -17.31 2.58
CA PHE A 98 3.12 -16.38 2.15
C PHE A 98 4.39 -16.53 2.99
N LYS A 99 5.55 -16.59 2.33
CA LYS A 99 6.87 -16.62 2.97
C LYS A 99 7.79 -15.64 2.30
N ASN A 100 8.58 -14.95 3.09
CA ASN A 100 9.64 -14.06 2.64
C ASN A 100 10.90 -14.30 3.44
N ILE A 101 12.04 -14.31 2.77
CA ILE A 101 13.36 -14.19 3.39
C ILE A 101 14.15 -13.13 2.66
N SER A 102 14.82 -12.24 3.40
CA SER A 102 15.73 -11.25 2.85
C SER A 102 17.04 -11.23 3.61
N LEU A 103 18.13 -11.10 2.87
CA LEU A 103 19.50 -10.97 3.33
C LEU A 103 20.07 -9.65 2.82
N ASN A 104 20.68 -8.86 3.70
CA ASN A 104 21.45 -7.67 3.36
C ASN A 104 22.86 -7.82 3.90
N LEU A 105 23.85 -7.68 3.03
CA LEU A 105 25.26 -7.52 3.37
C LEU A 105 25.63 -6.06 3.12
N ASN A 106 26.20 -5.40 4.12
CA ASN A 106 26.55 -3.99 4.00
C ASN A 106 27.95 -3.71 4.53
N TYR A 107 28.60 -2.76 3.89
CA TYR A 107 29.90 -2.22 4.27
C TYR A 107 29.81 -0.71 4.39
N LYS A 108 30.41 -0.16 5.44
CA LYS A 108 30.50 1.28 5.68
C LYS A 108 31.93 1.67 5.97
N LEU A 109 32.43 2.67 5.25
CA LEU A 109 33.74 3.30 5.44
C LEU A 109 33.54 4.79 5.77
N LYS A 110 34.01 5.23 6.92
CA LYS A 110 34.16 6.66 7.23
C LYS A 110 35.42 7.16 6.54
N LEU A 111 35.29 8.13 5.64
CA LEU A 111 36.40 8.67 4.86
C LEU A 111 37.22 9.70 5.63
N ASP A 112 36.53 10.43 6.50
CA ASP A 112 37.12 11.50 7.30
C ASP A 112 36.29 11.74 8.58
N THR A 113 36.77 12.69 9.41
CA THR A 113 36.09 13.12 10.65
C THR A 113 35.00 14.17 10.39
N SER A 114 34.87 14.68 9.16
CA SER A 114 33.89 15.72 8.78
C SER A 114 32.52 15.13 8.41
N GLY A 115 32.40 13.79 8.38
CA GLY A 115 31.17 13.07 8.02
C GLY A 115 31.15 12.57 6.57
N GLY A 116 32.32 12.51 5.91
CA GLY A 116 32.49 11.80 4.64
C GLY A 116 32.35 10.29 4.87
N GLU A 117 31.55 9.62 4.03
CA GLU A 117 31.35 8.19 4.13
C GLU A 117 31.13 7.53 2.77
N PHE A 118 31.52 6.28 2.68
CA PHE A 118 31.23 5.40 1.56
C PHE A 118 30.51 4.16 2.08
N THR A 119 29.38 3.80 1.43
CA THR A 119 28.62 2.60 1.80
C THR A 119 28.35 1.74 0.58
N ILE A 120 28.33 0.41 0.80
CA ILE A 120 27.89 -0.58 -0.18
C ILE A 120 26.88 -1.46 0.50
N ASP A 121 25.74 -1.71 -0.18
CA ASP A 121 24.71 -2.64 0.21
C ASP A 121 24.47 -3.66 -0.90
N ALA A 122 24.48 -4.94 -0.55
CA ALA A 122 24.11 -6.04 -1.43
C ALA A 122 22.92 -6.79 -0.82
N ASP A 123 21.84 -6.88 -1.57
CA ASP A 123 20.58 -7.47 -1.10
C ASP A 123 20.19 -8.68 -1.95
N TYR A 124 19.65 -9.67 -1.26
CA TYR A 124 18.95 -10.79 -1.84
C TYR A 124 17.63 -11.01 -1.11
N ALA A 125 16.52 -11.13 -1.84
CA ALA A 125 15.24 -11.50 -1.24
C ALA A 125 14.51 -12.52 -2.11
N LYS A 126 13.80 -13.42 -1.43
CA LYS A 126 12.92 -14.41 -2.06
C LYS A 126 11.57 -14.39 -1.38
N PHE A 127 10.53 -14.32 -2.20
CA PHE A 127 9.13 -14.41 -1.80
C PHE A 127 8.52 -15.64 -2.43
N LYS A 128 7.68 -16.32 -1.67
CA LYS A 128 6.84 -17.40 -2.17
C LYS A 128 5.42 -17.20 -1.64
N ASN A 129 4.46 -17.16 -2.55
CA ASN A 129 3.05 -17.06 -2.23
C ASN A 129 2.30 -18.21 -2.89
N GLN A 130 1.65 -19.04 -2.08
CA GLN A 130 0.85 -20.17 -2.52
C GLN A 130 -0.55 -20.01 -1.96
N MET A 131 -1.54 -19.94 -2.83
CA MET A 131 -2.92 -19.82 -2.43
C MET A 131 -3.72 -20.99 -3.02
N ASN A 132 -4.68 -21.48 -2.26
CA ASN A 132 -5.72 -22.40 -2.71
C ASN A 132 -7.04 -21.74 -2.41
N THR A 133 -7.83 -21.44 -3.44
CA THR A 133 -9.16 -20.85 -3.29
C THR A 133 -10.17 -21.77 -3.95
N GLU A 134 -11.16 -22.17 -3.19
CA GLU A 134 -12.33 -22.89 -3.65
C GLU A 134 -13.53 -21.94 -3.68
N LEU A 135 -14.16 -21.84 -4.83
CA LEU A 135 -15.35 -21.04 -5.06
C LEU A 135 -16.48 -22.00 -5.46
N SER A 136 -17.46 -22.16 -4.58
CA SER A 136 -18.66 -22.95 -4.84
C SER A 136 -19.84 -22.01 -5.06
N ASP A 137 -20.59 -22.19 -6.14
CA ASP A 137 -21.76 -21.38 -6.48
C ASP A 137 -23.00 -22.23 -6.76
N SER A 138 -24.17 -21.67 -6.41
CA SER A 138 -25.48 -22.22 -6.71
C SER A 138 -26.44 -21.09 -7.07
N LEU A 139 -26.85 -21.03 -8.34
CA LEU A 139 -27.86 -20.10 -8.83
C LEU A 139 -29.25 -20.76 -8.73
N ARG A 140 -30.18 -20.12 -8.05
CA ARG A 140 -31.53 -20.64 -7.82
C ARG A 140 -32.61 -19.67 -8.30
N ASN A 141 -33.64 -20.17 -8.91
CA ASN A 141 -34.84 -19.40 -9.20
C ASN A 141 -35.62 -19.16 -7.90
N VAL A 142 -36.04 -17.91 -7.66
CA VAL A 142 -36.73 -17.53 -6.41
C VAL A 142 -38.15 -18.08 -6.33
N HIS A 143 -38.85 -18.16 -7.46
CA HIS A 143 -40.27 -18.56 -7.51
C HIS A 143 -40.47 -20.07 -7.46
N SER A 144 -39.62 -20.83 -8.16
CA SER A 144 -39.71 -22.30 -8.22
C SER A 144 -38.80 -23.01 -7.23
N GLY A 145 -37.80 -22.32 -6.65
CA GLY A 145 -36.78 -22.93 -5.80
C GLY A 145 -35.80 -23.84 -6.55
N THR A 146 -35.97 -23.98 -7.89
CA THR A 146 -35.12 -24.87 -8.69
C THR A 146 -33.68 -24.36 -8.81
N VAL A 147 -32.72 -25.26 -8.80
CA VAL A 147 -31.32 -24.97 -9.08
C VAL A 147 -31.15 -24.80 -10.59
N LEU A 148 -30.83 -23.59 -11.02
CA LEU A 148 -30.61 -23.25 -12.44
C LEU A 148 -29.19 -23.63 -12.87
N GLN A 149 -28.22 -23.47 -11.96
CA GLN A 149 -26.82 -23.81 -12.17
C GLN A 149 -26.10 -23.97 -10.85
N GLN A 150 -25.16 -24.90 -10.79
CA GLN A 150 -24.24 -25.05 -9.66
C GLN A 150 -22.87 -25.46 -10.16
N GLY A 151 -21.83 -25.14 -9.41
CA GLY A 151 -20.48 -25.52 -9.72
C GLY A 151 -19.50 -25.23 -8.60
N THR A 152 -18.35 -25.87 -8.67
CA THR A 152 -17.23 -25.58 -7.79
C THR A 152 -15.96 -25.46 -8.61
N LEU A 153 -15.30 -24.32 -8.48
CA LEU A 153 -14.03 -24.00 -9.12
C LEU A 153 -12.95 -23.87 -8.06
N ARG A 154 -11.83 -24.55 -8.23
CA ARG A 154 -10.65 -24.39 -7.40
C ARG A 154 -9.56 -23.66 -8.19
N THR A 155 -8.98 -22.63 -7.59
CA THR A 155 -7.86 -21.88 -8.17
C THR A 155 -6.61 -22.04 -7.32
N LEU A 156 -5.47 -22.30 -7.97
CA LEU A 156 -4.20 -22.62 -7.34
C LEU A 156 -3.08 -21.70 -7.87
N PRO A 157 -3.13 -20.39 -7.57
CA PRO A 157 -2.02 -19.50 -7.91
C PRO A 157 -0.78 -19.82 -7.06
N ASN A 158 0.37 -19.83 -7.72
CA ASN A 158 1.69 -19.92 -7.10
C ASN A 158 2.56 -18.79 -7.67
N THR A 159 3.16 -18.01 -6.79
CA THR A 159 4.02 -16.87 -7.17
C THR A 159 5.35 -17.01 -6.45
N ASP A 160 6.44 -17.04 -7.22
CA ASP A 160 7.81 -16.98 -6.74
C ASP A 160 8.44 -15.67 -7.23
N ILE A 161 8.97 -14.83 -6.31
CA ILE A 161 9.66 -13.58 -6.65
C ILE A 161 11.08 -13.63 -6.08
N THR A 162 12.06 -13.34 -6.91
CA THR A 162 13.46 -13.20 -6.51
C THR A 162 13.94 -11.79 -6.81
N ILE A 163 14.52 -11.13 -5.82
CA ILE A 163 15.09 -9.78 -5.92
C ILE A 163 16.57 -9.85 -5.59
N LYS A 164 17.39 -9.20 -6.42
CA LYS A 164 18.82 -9.00 -6.18
C LYS A 164 19.12 -7.53 -6.41
N SER A 165 19.84 -6.89 -5.50
CA SER A 165 20.29 -5.51 -5.71
C SER A 165 21.69 -5.27 -5.15
N ILE A 166 22.36 -4.31 -5.75
CA ILE A 166 23.59 -3.71 -5.23
C ILE A 166 23.44 -2.20 -5.30
N LYS A 167 23.84 -1.52 -4.24
CA LYS A 167 23.80 -0.07 -4.10
C LYS A 167 25.14 0.40 -3.51
N ALA A 168 25.71 1.47 -4.05
CA ALA A 168 26.89 2.13 -3.52
C ALA A 168 26.62 3.62 -3.39
N ASP A 169 26.92 4.20 -2.24
CA ASP A 169 26.72 5.61 -1.94
C ASP A 169 28.01 6.23 -1.42
N LEU A 170 28.32 7.40 -1.95
CA LEU A 170 29.44 8.23 -1.53
C LEU A 170 28.92 9.57 -1.03
N VAL A 171 29.28 9.92 0.18
CA VAL A 171 29.07 11.24 0.76
C VAL A 171 30.42 11.88 0.97
N LYS A 172 30.65 13.06 0.37
CA LYS A 172 31.88 13.83 0.54
C LYS A 172 31.57 15.22 1.07
N VAL A 173 32.09 15.53 2.24
CA VAL A 173 32.05 16.89 2.81
C VAL A 173 33.21 17.66 2.21
N LEU A 174 32.91 18.66 1.36
CA LEU A 174 33.93 19.49 0.71
C LEU A 174 34.43 20.60 1.64
N ASN A 175 33.51 21.14 2.43
CA ASN A 175 33.77 22.10 3.52
C ASN A 175 32.55 22.20 4.44
N LYS A 176 32.62 23.04 5.49
CA LYS A 176 31.55 23.19 6.52
C LYS A 176 30.15 23.51 5.95
N THR A 177 30.08 24.05 4.73
CA THR A 177 28.82 24.51 4.11
C THR A 177 28.48 23.77 2.82
N THR A 178 29.35 22.82 2.37
CA THR A 178 29.20 22.18 1.08
C THR A 178 29.38 20.69 1.18
N LYS A 179 28.42 19.93 0.68
CA LYS A 179 28.39 18.46 0.69
C LYS A 179 28.01 17.94 -0.69
N LEU A 180 28.68 16.93 -1.17
CA LEU A 180 28.39 16.21 -2.40
C LEU A 180 27.98 14.78 -2.06
N GLU A 181 26.88 14.31 -2.65
CA GLU A 181 26.42 12.94 -2.53
C GLU A 181 26.29 12.35 -3.93
N ALA A 182 26.87 11.17 -4.15
CA ALA A 182 26.77 10.44 -5.39
C ALA A 182 26.46 8.97 -5.09
N GLY A 183 25.74 8.31 -5.98
CA GLY A 183 25.46 6.90 -5.79
C GLY A 183 25.05 6.20 -7.06
N PHE A 184 25.12 4.88 -6.97
CA PHE A 184 24.78 3.94 -8.02
C PHE A 184 23.91 2.84 -7.43
N LYS A 185 22.91 2.38 -8.20
CA LYS A 185 22.07 1.22 -7.86
C LYS A 185 21.87 0.37 -9.11
N ALA A 186 22.00 -0.94 -8.94
CA ALA A 186 21.52 -1.92 -9.91
C ALA A 186 20.64 -2.93 -9.20
N SER A 187 19.45 -3.20 -9.74
CA SER A 187 18.53 -4.19 -9.21
C SER A 187 17.99 -5.09 -10.31
N MET A 188 17.73 -6.34 -9.96
CA MET A 188 17.13 -7.36 -10.82
C MET A 188 16.02 -8.04 -10.07
N VAL A 189 14.85 -8.12 -10.69
CA VAL A 189 13.68 -8.85 -10.18
C VAL A 189 13.26 -9.88 -11.20
N SER A 190 12.93 -11.07 -10.73
CA SER A 190 12.30 -12.13 -11.52
C SER A 190 11.08 -12.61 -10.78
N THR A 191 9.91 -12.59 -11.44
CA THR A 191 8.69 -13.22 -10.93
C THR A 191 8.31 -14.38 -11.82
N ASP A 192 7.92 -15.49 -11.21
CA ASP A 192 7.33 -16.66 -11.86
C ASP A 192 5.96 -16.88 -11.24
N ASN A 193 4.93 -16.62 -12.02
CA ASN A 193 3.55 -16.76 -11.60
C ASN A 193 2.90 -17.88 -12.38
N MET A 194 2.32 -18.82 -11.67
CA MET A 194 1.60 -19.96 -12.24
C MET A 194 0.16 -19.94 -11.76
N MET A 195 -0.80 -20.17 -12.64
CA MET A 195 -2.21 -20.28 -12.32
C MET A 195 -2.77 -21.59 -12.85
N ARG A 196 -3.38 -22.36 -11.97
CA ARG A 196 -4.10 -23.58 -12.32
C ARG A 196 -5.54 -23.47 -11.83
N TYR A 197 -6.46 -23.94 -12.65
CA TYR A 197 -7.88 -24.04 -12.34
C TYR A 197 -8.31 -25.50 -12.43
N ASP A 198 -9.07 -25.94 -11.42
CA ASP A 198 -9.69 -27.26 -11.41
C ASP A 198 -11.20 -27.08 -11.22
N SER A 199 -12.01 -27.83 -11.96
CA SER A 199 -13.46 -27.92 -11.78
C SER A 199 -13.81 -29.18 -11.02
N LEU A 200 -14.76 -29.12 -10.10
CA LEU A 200 -15.27 -30.30 -9.39
C LEU A 200 -16.31 -31.01 -10.27
N VAL A 201 -16.00 -32.23 -10.70
CA VAL A 201 -16.88 -33.09 -11.48
C VAL A 201 -16.96 -34.46 -10.79
N ASP A 202 -18.15 -34.94 -10.48
CA ASP A 202 -18.39 -36.24 -9.81
C ASP A 202 -17.46 -36.45 -8.59
N HIS A 203 -17.43 -35.45 -7.69
CA HIS A 203 -16.59 -35.42 -6.47
C HIS A 203 -15.07 -35.46 -6.70
N THR A 204 -14.62 -35.27 -7.96
CA THR A 204 -13.19 -35.26 -8.30
C THR A 204 -12.80 -33.92 -8.93
N TYR A 205 -11.65 -33.38 -8.54
CA TYR A 205 -11.12 -32.16 -9.16
C TYR A 205 -10.42 -32.48 -10.48
N VAL A 206 -10.98 -31.98 -11.57
CA VAL A 206 -10.46 -32.14 -12.93
C VAL A 206 -9.80 -30.83 -13.38
N PRO A 207 -8.54 -30.85 -13.86
CA PRO A 207 -7.86 -29.65 -14.36
C PRO A 207 -8.54 -29.05 -15.58
N VAL A 208 -8.75 -27.73 -15.56
CA VAL A 208 -9.26 -26.96 -16.72
C VAL A 208 -8.05 -26.46 -17.51
N LEU A 209 -7.50 -27.33 -18.36
CA LEU A 209 -6.23 -27.08 -19.07
C LEU A 209 -6.25 -25.83 -19.96
N SER A 210 -7.40 -25.44 -20.50
CA SER A 210 -7.57 -24.22 -21.30
C SER A 210 -7.36 -22.92 -20.51
N GLN A 211 -7.39 -22.98 -19.19
CA GLN A 211 -7.21 -21.83 -18.30
C GLN A 211 -5.88 -21.88 -17.54
N TYR A 212 -5.05 -22.92 -17.76
CA TYR A 212 -3.71 -22.98 -17.18
C TYR A 212 -2.81 -21.93 -17.85
N ASP A 213 -2.13 -21.11 -17.05
CA ASP A 213 -1.14 -20.17 -17.55
C ASP A 213 0.05 -20.02 -16.61
N GLN A 214 1.20 -19.69 -17.21
CA GLN A 214 2.41 -19.28 -16.49
C GLN A 214 2.88 -17.94 -17.08
N PHE A 215 3.05 -16.97 -16.21
CA PHE A 215 3.53 -15.64 -16.56
C PHE A 215 4.87 -15.37 -15.85
N ILE A 216 5.92 -15.24 -16.65
CA ILE A 216 7.28 -14.90 -16.19
C ILE A 216 7.53 -13.43 -16.49
N TYR A 217 7.89 -12.66 -15.46
CA TYR A 217 8.26 -11.26 -15.63
C TYR A 217 9.65 -11.01 -15.04
N LYS A 218 10.51 -10.37 -15.83
CA LYS A 218 11.87 -9.97 -15.44
C LYS A 218 12.01 -8.46 -15.57
N GLU A 219 12.63 -7.82 -14.60
CA GLU A 219 12.90 -6.39 -14.60
C GLU A 219 14.31 -6.13 -14.12
N GLN A 220 15.00 -5.21 -14.79
CA GLN A 220 16.30 -4.68 -14.41
C GLN A 220 16.21 -3.16 -14.34
N VAL A 221 16.68 -2.58 -13.24
CA VAL A 221 16.81 -1.14 -13.05
C VAL A 221 18.25 -0.80 -12.74
N ILE A 222 18.84 0.08 -13.55
CA ILE A 222 20.18 0.64 -13.32
C ILE A 222 20.00 2.15 -13.12
N ALA A 223 20.56 2.68 -12.04
CA ALA A 223 20.40 4.08 -11.67
C ALA A 223 21.70 4.69 -11.17
N GLY A 224 21.93 5.93 -11.55
CA GLY A 224 22.97 6.79 -11.01
C GLY A 224 22.37 8.10 -10.50
N TYR A 225 22.92 8.66 -9.42
CA TYR A 225 22.48 9.94 -8.92
C TYR A 225 23.60 10.79 -8.36
N LEU A 226 23.36 12.10 -8.39
CA LEU A 226 24.22 13.13 -7.83
C LEU A 226 23.36 14.14 -7.08
N ALA A 227 23.79 14.53 -5.87
CA ALA A 227 23.16 15.61 -5.12
C ALA A 227 24.23 16.57 -4.56
N TYR A 228 24.01 17.85 -4.77
CA TYR A 228 24.83 18.94 -4.28
C TYR A 228 24.07 19.71 -3.20
N LYS A 229 24.65 19.81 -2.02
CA LYS A 229 24.10 20.56 -0.87
C LYS A 229 25.02 21.72 -0.55
N LYS A 230 24.47 22.92 -0.46
CA LYS A 230 25.20 24.16 -0.18
C LYS A 230 24.43 25.04 0.79
N GLN A 231 25.09 25.44 1.86
CA GLN A 231 24.61 26.48 2.74
C GLN A 231 25.27 27.81 2.37
N ILE A 232 24.45 28.85 2.16
CA ILE A 232 24.86 30.23 1.92
C ILE A 232 24.17 31.08 2.96
N LYS A 233 24.93 31.56 3.96
CA LYS A 233 24.38 32.26 5.14
C LYS A 233 23.23 31.45 5.79
N ASN A 234 22.02 31.98 5.76
CA ASN A 234 20.82 31.39 6.35
C ASN A 234 19.99 30.56 5.34
N THR A 235 20.54 30.26 4.17
CA THR A 235 19.83 29.52 3.13
C THR A 235 20.57 28.22 2.82
N ASP A 236 19.85 27.10 2.88
CA ASP A 236 20.31 25.78 2.51
C ASP A 236 19.74 25.42 1.15
N PHE A 237 20.58 25.03 0.20
CA PHE A 237 20.22 24.57 -1.14
C PHE A 237 20.53 23.09 -1.27
N VAL A 238 19.59 22.33 -1.82
CA VAL A 238 19.78 20.93 -2.23
C VAL A 238 19.38 20.83 -3.70
N LEU A 239 20.31 20.39 -4.55
CA LEU A 239 20.09 20.13 -5.96
C LEU A 239 20.44 18.69 -6.22
N GLY A 240 19.49 17.89 -6.65
CA GLY A 240 19.67 16.46 -6.94
C GLY A 240 19.16 16.09 -8.33
N LEU A 241 19.85 15.15 -8.96
CA LEU A 241 19.40 14.53 -10.21
C LEU A 241 19.69 13.02 -10.11
N ARG A 242 18.70 12.22 -10.42
CA ARG A 242 18.79 10.77 -10.56
C ARG A 242 18.35 10.36 -11.96
N LEU A 243 19.14 9.53 -12.61
CA LEU A 243 18.85 8.90 -13.89
C LEU A 243 18.62 7.41 -13.67
N GLU A 244 17.55 6.86 -14.26
CA GLU A 244 17.24 5.43 -14.18
C GLU A 244 16.95 4.86 -15.56
N GLN A 245 17.63 3.78 -15.92
CA GLN A 245 17.27 2.95 -17.04
C GLN A 245 16.57 1.69 -16.54
N THR A 246 15.37 1.45 -17.04
CA THR A 246 14.58 0.25 -16.74
C THR A 246 14.41 -0.58 -17.99
N THR A 247 14.66 -1.87 -17.88
CA THR A 247 14.35 -2.87 -18.91
C THR A 247 13.46 -3.94 -18.28
N SER A 248 12.33 -4.25 -18.90
CA SER A 248 11.43 -5.30 -18.45
C SER A 248 11.02 -6.22 -19.61
N ASP A 249 10.83 -7.50 -19.30
CA ASP A 249 10.40 -8.56 -20.22
C ASP A 249 9.35 -9.40 -19.51
N GLY A 250 8.12 -9.40 -20.03
CA GLY A 250 7.00 -10.22 -19.57
C GLY A 250 6.61 -11.24 -20.64
N HIS A 251 6.46 -12.51 -20.24
CA HIS A 251 6.11 -13.59 -21.13
C HIS A 251 5.01 -14.46 -20.52
N SER A 252 3.82 -14.50 -21.16
CA SER A 252 2.75 -15.46 -20.89
C SER A 252 2.88 -16.66 -21.83
N ILE A 253 3.00 -17.84 -21.25
CA ILE A 253 3.25 -19.07 -22.01
C ILE A 253 2.01 -19.49 -22.81
N SER A 254 0.84 -19.51 -22.15
CA SER A 254 -0.40 -19.96 -22.80
C SER A 254 -0.94 -18.95 -23.81
N LEU A 255 -0.86 -17.64 -23.50
CA LEU A 255 -1.27 -16.58 -24.42
C LEU A 255 -0.22 -16.31 -25.52
N LYS A 256 0.94 -16.96 -25.47
CA LYS A 256 2.08 -16.75 -26.39
C LYS A 256 2.41 -15.26 -26.58
N SER A 257 2.15 -14.46 -25.56
CA SER A 257 2.37 -13.01 -25.59
C SER A 257 3.68 -12.64 -24.93
N LYS A 258 4.42 -11.72 -25.56
CA LYS A 258 5.67 -11.18 -25.05
C LYS A 258 5.62 -9.68 -25.04
N ILE A 259 5.96 -9.08 -23.89
CA ILE A 259 5.96 -7.63 -23.68
C ILE A 259 7.36 -7.23 -23.25
N LYS A 260 8.06 -6.45 -24.06
CA LYS A 260 9.36 -5.89 -23.72
C LYS A 260 9.27 -4.37 -23.68
N LYS A 261 9.78 -3.77 -22.61
CA LYS A 261 9.85 -2.31 -22.43
C LYS A 261 11.25 -1.92 -22.01
N THR A 262 11.75 -0.82 -22.58
CA THR A 262 13.01 -0.18 -22.17
C THR A 262 12.78 1.33 -22.17
N TYR A 263 13.08 1.99 -21.07
CA TYR A 263 12.93 3.43 -20.93
C TYR A 263 14.01 4.02 -20.02
N LEU A 264 14.34 5.28 -20.27
CA LEU A 264 15.26 6.09 -19.48
C LEU A 264 14.50 7.25 -18.86
N ASP A 265 14.59 7.37 -17.56
CA ASP A 265 13.91 8.40 -16.77
C ASP A 265 14.91 9.29 -16.03
N TYR A 266 14.51 10.55 -15.81
CA TYR A 266 15.24 11.51 -14.98
C TYR A 266 14.35 12.05 -13.86
N PHE A 267 14.95 12.21 -12.67
CA PHE A 267 14.27 12.59 -11.44
C PHE A 267 15.02 13.74 -10.78
N PRO A 268 14.72 15.00 -11.13
CA PRO A 268 15.25 16.18 -10.47
C PRO A 268 14.60 16.34 -9.09
N ASN A 269 15.40 16.83 -8.15
CA ASN A 269 14.99 17.22 -6.81
C ASN A 269 15.66 18.55 -6.46
N VAL A 270 14.89 19.55 -6.08
CA VAL A 270 15.37 20.86 -5.67
C VAL A 270 14.72 21.22 -4.34
N THR A 271 15.51 21.64 -3.37
CA THR A 271 14.99 22.19 -2.11
C THR A 271 15.77 23.46 -1.76
N VAL A 272 15.05 24.50 -1.39
CA VAL A 272 15.59 25.76 -0.88
C VAL A 272 14.94 26.05 0.47
N ASP A 273 15.75 26.04 1.50
CA ASP A 273 15.37 26.30 2.89
C ASP A 273 15.95 27.63 3.33
N HIS A 274 15.14 28.62 3.66
CA HIS A 274 15.58 29.92 4.14
C HIS A 274 15.14 30.17 5.59
N LYS A 275 16.09 30.44 6.48
CA LYS A 275 15.84 30.83 7.86
C LYS A 275 15.87 32.36 7.98
N PHE A 276 14.71 32.98 8.13
CA PHE A 276 14.62 34.45 8.39
C PHE A 276 15.07 34.79 9.80
N SER A 277 14.78 33.89 10.76
CA SER A 277 15.20 33.98 12.17
C SER A 277 15.15 32.58 12.81
N GLU A 278 15.51 32.48 14.09
CA GLU A 278 15.37 31.26 14.91
C GLU A 278 13.95 30.69 14.88
N ASN A 279 12.94 31.55 14.73
CA ASN A 279 11.53 31.18 14.81
C ASN A 279 10.84 31.08 13.44
N HIS A 280 11.48 31.51 12.35
CA HIS A 280 10.83 31.63 11.06
C HIS A 280 11.67 30.97 9.97
N LYS A 281 11.14 29.88 9.38
CA LYS A 281 11.76 29.17 8.26
C LYS A 281 10.75 29.01 7.12
N LEU A 282 11.19 29.26 5.90
CA LEU A 282 10.46 28.98 4.66
C LEU A 282 11.22 27.92 3.86
N SER A 283 10.51 26.95 3.32
CA SER A 283 11.05 25.88 2.48
C SER A 283 10.28 25.78 1.18
N LEU A 284 10.98 25.79 0.06
CA LEU A 284 10.42 25.51 -1.27
C LEU A 284 11.05 24.22 -1.78
N ALA A 285 10.22 23.24 -2.13
CA ALA A 285 10.69 21.95 -2.64
C ALA A 285 9.99 21.59 -3.95
N TYR A 286 10.74 21.01 -4.88
CA TYR A 286 10.23 20.38 -6.09
C TYR A 286 10.86 19.01 -6.26
N SER A 287 10.05 18.00 -6.65
CA SER A 287 10.55 16.68 -7.00
C SER A 287 9.69 16.03 -8.09
N LYS A 288 10.32 15.25 -8.98
CA LYS A 288 9.67 14.30 -9.86
C LYS A 288 9.91 12.89 -9.32
N ARG A 289 8.86 12.06 -9.25
CA ARG A 289 8.91 10.69 -8.75
C ARG A 289 8.26 9.73 -9.74
N ILE A 290 8.68 8.47 -9.70
CA ILE A 290 8.08 7.36 -10.44
C ILE A 290 7.39 6.42 -9.46
N ASN A 291 6.21 5.93 -9.83
CA ASN A 291 5.56 4.81 -9.17
C ASN A 291 5.34 3.71 -10.21
N ARG A 292 6.03 2.60 -10.04
CA ARG A 292 5.93 1.44 -10.93
C ARG A 292 4.78 0.54 -10.49
N PRO A 293 4.08 -0.13 -11.41
CA PRO A 293 3.06 -1.12 -11.05
C PRO A 293 3.60 -2.16 -10.08
N GLY A 294 2.78 -2.59 -9.11
CA GLY A 294 3.07 -3.77 -8.30
C GLY A 294 3.15 -5.02 -9.17
N TYR A 295 3.97 -6.00 -8.80
CA TYR A 295 4.14 -7.22 -9.61
C TYR A 295 2.83 -8.01 -9.75
N GLY A 296 1.95 -7.97 -8.73
CA GLY A 296 0.60 -8.54 -8.80
C GLY A 296 -0.31 -7.86 -9.81
N GLN A 297 -0.19 -6.54 -9.99
CA GLN A 297 -0.97 -5.78 -10.97
C GLN A 297 -0.60 -6.11 -12.43
N LEU A 298 0.64 -6.58 -12.67
CA LEU A 298 1.12 -6.98 -13.99
C LEU A 298 0.70 -8.40 -14.38
N ASN A 299 0.22 -9.20 -13.43
CA ASN A 299 -0.15 -10.59 -13.64
C ASN A 299 -1.49 -10.70 -14.40
N PRO A 300 -1.54 -11.25 -15.63
CA PRO A 300 -2.73 -11.22 -16.47
C PRO A 300 -3.82 -12.25 -16.08
N PHE A 301 -3.62 -13.01 -15.02
CA PHE A 301 -4.55 -14.06 -14.62
C PHE A 301 -5.90 -13.52 -14.14
N LEU A 302 -6.94 -14.34 -14.29
CA LEU A 302 -8.26 -14.08 -13.76
C LEU A 302 -8.37 -14.58 -12.32
N PHE A 303 -8.81 -13.72 -11.43
CA PHE A 303 -9.14 -14.06 -10.04
C PHE A 303 -10.64 -13.91 -9.87
N PHE A 304 -11.32 -15.00 -9.56
CA PHE A 304 -12.77 -15.03 -9.39
C PHE A 304 -13.15 -14.55 -8.00
N LEU A 305 -13.97 -13.51 -7.92
CA LEU A 305 -14.60 -13.05 -6.67
C LEU A 305 -15.96 -13.73 -6.47
N ASP A 306 -16.69 -13.89 -7.55
CA ASP A 306 -17.90 -14.69 -7.73
C ASP A 306 -18.07 -15.02 -9.21
N LYS A 307 -19.19 -15.65 -9.56
CA LYS A 307 -19.49 -16.07 -10.94
C LYS A 307 -19.56 -14.90 -11.95
N TYR A 308 -19.89 -13.70 -11.50
CA TYR A 308 -20.10 -12.52 -12.35
C TYR A 308 -19.08 -11.40 -12.11
N THR A 309 -18.13 -11.61 -11.20
CA THR A 309 -17.15 -10.57 -10.83
C THR A 309 -15.75 -11.15 -10.77
N TYR A 310 -14.87 -10.66 -11.66
CA TYR A 310 -13.50 -11.10 -11.76
C TYR A 310 -12.55 -9.93 -11.58
N PHE A 311 -11.37 -10.20 -11.04
CA PHE A 311 -10.23 -9.30 -11.09
C PHE A 311 -9.19 -9.87 -12.07
N ARG A 312 -8.56 -9.00 -12.88
CA ARG A 312 -7.48 -9.35 -13.77
C ARG A 312 -6.41 -8.28 -13.77
N GLY A 313 -5.15 -8.65 -13.55
CA GLY A 313 -4.04 -7.73 -13.71
C GLY A 313 -3.82 -7.38 -15.20
N ASN A 314 -2.95 -6.40 -15.43
CA ASN A 314 -2.66 -5.85 -16.75
C ASN A 314 -1.15 -5.74 -16.97
N SER A 315 -0.59 -6.64 -17.75
CA SER A 315 0.85 -6.66 -18.06
C SER A 315 1.31 -5.50 -18.96
N PHE A 316 0.38 -4.72 -19.52
CA PHE A 316 0.68 -3.53 -20.32
C PHE A 316 0.84 -2.25 -19.50
N LEU A 317 0.62 -2.28 -18.19
CA LEU A 317 0.78 -1.10 -17.34
C LEU A 317 2.16 -0.47 -17.49
N THR A 318 2.17 0.86 -17.57
CA THR A 318 3.38 1.69 -17.53
C THR A 318 3.48 2.40 -16.17
N PRO A 319 4.65 2.90 -15.78
CA PRO A 319 4.77 3.68 -14.56
C PRO A 319 3.96 4.96 -14.58
N GLU A 320 3.58 5.43 -13.39
CA GLU A 320 3.07 6.76 -13.13
C GLU A 320 4.21 7.73 -12.82
N TYR A 321 4.05 8.99 -13.22
CA TYR A 321 5.01 10.05 -12.93
C TYR A 321 4.35 11.19 -12.18
N THR A 322 4.86 11.47 -10.98
CA THR A 322 4.33 12.53 -10.12
C THR A 322 5.31 13.68 -10.00
N HIS A 323 4.87 14.88 -10.37
CA HIS A 323 5.54 16.15 -10.10
C HIS A 323 4.95 16.73 -8.82
N ASN A 324 5.78 17.04 -7.85
CA ASN A 324 5.38 17.59 -6.57
C ASN A 324 6.09 18.90 -6.28
N THR A 325 5.33 19.94 -5.92
CA THR A 325 5.85 21.24 -5.51
C THR A 325 5.23 21.60 -4.17
N GLU A 326 6.06 21.98 -3.21
CA GLU A 326 5.63 22.31 -1.86
C GLU A 326 6.28 23.62 -1.39
N LEU A 327 5.48 24.49 -0.76
CA LEU A 327 5.92 25.67 -0.05
C LEU A 327 5.52 25.53 1.41
N SER A 328 6.51 25.36 2.29
CA SER A 328 6.29 25.12 3.73
C SER A 328 6.82 26.30 4.54
N TYR A 329 5.99 26.83 5.41
CA TYR A 329 6.37 27.83 6.39
C TYR A 329 6.33 27.23 7.79
N MET A 330 7.43 27.34 8.53
CA MET A 330 7.56 26.85 9.90
C MET A 330 7.75 28.02 10.86
N PHE A 331 6.92 28.04 11.90
CA PHE A 331 6.96 29.02 12.99
C PHE A 331 7.33 28.36 14.32
N LYS A 332 8.28 28.99 15.05
CA LYS A 332 8.79 28.49 16.35
C LYS A 332 9.22 27.03 16.33
N GLN A 333 9.73 26.54 15.20
CA GLN A 333 10.12 25.14 14.99
C GLN A 333 9.02 24.12 15.34
N LYS A 334 7.77 24.54 15.39
CA LYS A 334 6.63 23.80 15.95
C LYS A 334 5.40 23.84 15.04
N TYR A 335 5.01 25.00 14.56
CA TYR A 335 3.83 25.19 13.73
C TYR A 335 4.23 25.17 12.27
N ILE A 336 3.56 24.34 11.45
CA ILE A 336 3.91 24.19 10.04
C ILE A 336 2.65 24.40 9.20
N ALA A 337 2.78 25.24 8.17
CA ALA A 337 1.79 25.39 7.11
C ALA A 337 2.46 25.06 5.77
N THR A 338 1.90 24.09 5.04
CA THR A 338 2.43 23.67 3.74
C THR A 338 1.37 23.78 2.66
N LEU A 339 1.66 24.57 1.62
CA LEU A 339 0.92 24.59 0.37
C LEU A 339 1.56 23.60 -0.59
N GLY A 340 0.77 22.71 -1.17
CA GLY A 340 1.23 21.66 -2.07
C GLY A 340 0.47 21.68 -3.40
N TYR A 341 1.20 21.39 -4.48
CA TYR A 341 0.65 21.04 -5.78
C TYR A 341 1.31 19.77 -6.27
N SER A 342 0.49 18.77 -6.56
CA SER A 342 0.94 17.49 -7.09
C SER A 342 0.20 17.15 -8.38
N ARG A 343 0.95 16.72 -9.41
CA ARG A 343 0.40 16.23 -10.67
C ARG A 343 0.97 14.89 -11.02
N THR A 344 0.09 13.88 -11.07
CA THR A 344 0.41 12.53 -11.53
C THR A 344 -0.07 12.35 -12.98
N ASN A 345 0.84 11.95 -13.86
CA ASN A 345 0.55 11.55 -15.24
C ASN A 345 0.57 10.02 -15.33
N ASP A 346 -0.12 9.48 -16.33
CA ASP A 346 -0.25 8.04 -16.59
C ASP A 346 -0.76 7.26 -15.37
N LEU A 347 -1.69 7.89 -14.64
CA LEU A 347 -2.27 7.37 -13.40
C LEU A 347 -2.78 5.94 -13.60
N ILE A 348 -2.31 5.02 -12.76
CA ILE A 348 -2.81 3.63 -12.71
C ILE A 348 -4.03 3.62 -11.80
N ASP A 349 -5.19 3.36 -12.40
CA ASP A 349 -6.45 3.34 -11.65
C ASP A 349 -7.31 2.15 -12.05
N GLU A 350 -8.30 1.85 -11.22
CA GLU A 350 -9.25 0.77 -11.44
C GLU A 350 -10.16 1.09 -12.63
N TYR A 351 -10.31 0.11 -13.49
CA TYR A 351 -11.19 0.12 -14.65
C TYR A 351 -12.17 -1.05 -14.56
N LEU A 352 -13.45 -0.74 -14.68
CA LEU A 352 -14.51 -1.73 -14.69
C LEU A 352 -14.97 -1.96 -16.13
N ALA A 353 -14.74 -3.17 -16.66
CA ALA A 353 -15.26 -3.63 -17.92
C ALA A 353 -16.44 -4.56 -17.68
N VAL A 354 -17.58 -4.25 -18.28
CA VAL A 354 -18.79 -5.10 -18.22
C VAL A 354 -19.07 -5.66 -19.59
N ASN A 355 -19.27 -6.96 -19.66
CA ASN A 355 -19.83 -7.64 -20.82
C ASN A 355 -21.33 -7.80 -20.60
N ASP A 356 -22.15 -7.09 -21.36
CA ASP A 356 -23.60 -7.06 -21.19
C ASP A 356 -24.29 -8.39 -21.57
N GLU A 357 -23.67 -9.23 -22.42
CA GLU A 357 -24.20 -10.54 -22.81
C GLU A 357 -23.98 -11.58 -21.71
N THR A 358 -22.75 -11.67 -21.19
CA THR A 358 -22.37 -12.62 -20.13
C THR A 358 -22.64 -12.10 -18.72
N ARG A 359 -22.93 -10.79 -18.58
CA ARG A 359 -23.15 -10.08 -17.31
C ARG A 359 -21.92 -10.07 -16.39
N ILE A 360 -20.77 -10.41 -16.96
CA ILE A 360 -19.50 -10.46 -16.24
C ILE A 360 -18.91 -9.05 -16.10
N THR A 361 -18.51 -8.69 -14.90
CA THR A 361 -17.73 -7.49 -14.62
C THR A 361 -16.29 -7.88 -14.34
N ILE A 362 -15.36 -7.32 -15.11
CA ILE A 362 -13.93 -7.48 -14.89
C ILE A 362 -13.38 -6.17 -14.32
N SER A 363 -12.87 -6.24 -13.10
CA SER A 363 -12.05 -5.17 -12.53
C SER A 363 -10.60 -5.40 -12.98
N THR A 364 -9.97 -4.35 -13.52
CA THR A 364 -8.56 -4.36 -13.93
C THR A 364 -7.94 -3.00 -13.68
N ASN A 365 -6.61 -2.91 -13.73
CA ASN A 365 -5.92 -1.62 -13.68
C ASN A 365 -5.53 -1.17 -15.08
N LYS A 366 -5.63 0.14 -15.34
CA LYS A 366 -5.15 0.78 -16.59
C LYS A 366 -4.47 2.10 -16.28
N ASN A 367 -3.59 2.54 -17.17
CA ASN A 367 -3.09 3.91 -17.15
C ASN A 367 -4.15 4.84 -17.76
N LEU A 368 -5.05 5.38 -16.93
CA LEU A 368 -6.29 6.01 -17.39
C LEU A 368 -6.22 7.54 -17.51
N GLY A 369 -5.14 8.17 -17.07
CA GLY A 369 -5.16 9.62 -17.21
C GLY A 369 -4.26 10.38 -16.26
N LYS A 370 -4.81 11.42 -15.62
CA LYS A 370 -4.07 12.37 -14.80
C LYS A 370 -4.80 12.69 -13.52
N GLN A 371 -4.04 12.89 -12.46
CA GLN A 371 -4.53 13.44 -11.19
C GLN A 371 -3.82 14.76 -10.91
N ASN A 372 -4.57 15.79 -10.54
CA ASN A 372 -4.05 17.00 -9.92
C ASN A 372 -4.57 17.10 -8.49
N THR A 373 -3.68 17.44 -7.56
CA THR A 373 -4.02 17.67 -6.16
C THR A 373 -3.45 19.01 -5.72
N TYR A 374 -4.29 19.90 -5.22
CA TYR A 374 -3.89 21.14 -4.54
C TYR A 374 -4.16 20.93 -3.05
N SER A 375 -3.21 21.26 -2.20
CA SER A 375 -3.34 20.99 -0.75
C SER A 375 -2.85 22.12 0.12
N LEU A 376 -3.49 22.26 1.28
CA LEU A 376 -3.02 23.05 2.42
C LEU A 376 -2.96 22.10 3.63
N ASN A 377 -1.76 21.90 4.17
CA ASN A 377 -1.54 21.07 5.36
C ASN A 377 -1.08 21.96 6.52
N LEU A 378 -1.76 21.84 7.66
CA LEU A 378 -1.46 22.56 8.88
C LEU A 378 -1.11 21.57 9.99
N THR A 379 0.06 21.74 10.61
CA THR A 379 0.47 20.99 11.81
C THR A 379 0.51 21.96 12.97
N LEU A 380 -0.35 21.72 13.97
CA LEU A 380 -0.63 22.64 15.06
C LEU A 380 -0.53 21.92 16.43
N PRO A 381 0.67 21.57 16.89
CA PRO A 381 0.87 21.05 18.24
C PRO A 381 0.86 22.20 19.25
N PHE A 382 0.16 22.03 20.38
CA PHE A 382 0.20 22.98 21.48
C PHE A 382 -0.05 22.30 22.83
N ASP A 383 0.35 22.96 23.89
CA ASP A 383 0.23 22.49 25.25
C ASP A 383 -0.67 23.48 26.01
N PRO A 384 -2.00 23.26 26.06
CA PRO A 384 -2.93 24.18 26.74
C PRO A 384 -2.58 24.36 28.19
N VAL A 385 -2.17 23.28 28.85
CA VAL A 385 -1.66 23.25 30.23
C VAL A 385 -0.55 22.19 30.36
N LYS A 386 0.26 22.24 31.40
CA LYS A 386 1.44 21.38 31.58
C LYS A 386 1.17 19.87 31.55
N TRP A 387 -0.05 19.46 31.89
CA TRP A 387 -0.46 18.05 31.88
C TRP A 387 -1.24 17.63 30.66
N TRP A 388 -1.54 18.55 29.72
CA TRP A 388 -2.26 18.29 28.48
C TRP A 388 -1.44 18.75 27.28
N ASN A 389 -0.99 17.80 26.48
CA ASN A 389 -0.34 18.01 25.20
C ASN A 389 -1.29 17.60 24.08
N THR A 390 -1.41 18.43 23.05
CA THR A 390 -2.23 18.10 21.87
C THR A 390 -1.46 18.31 20.58
N SER A 391 -1.63 17.38 19.62
CA SER A 391 -1.13 17.46 18.27
C SER A 391 -2.29 17.40 17.29
N ASN A 392 -2.44 18.45 16.49
CA ASN A 392 -3.53 18.58 15.54
C ASN A 392 -2.97 18.74 14.13
N ASN A 393 -3.50 17.97 13.18
CA ASN A 393 -3.16 18.07 11.78
C ASN A 393 -4.45 18.26 10.98
N LEU A 394 -4.50 19.32 10.19
CA LEU A 394 -5.59 19.61 9.26
C LEU A 394 -5.02 19.61 7.85
N SER A 395 -5.59 18.79 6.97
CA SER A 395 -5.30 18.80 5.54
C SER A 395 -6.56 19.17 4.77
N VAL A 396 -6.48 20.22 3.97
CA VAL A 396 -7.54 20.59 3.01
C VAL A 396 -6.97 20.38 1.63
N TYR A 397 -7.68 19.66 0.77
CA TYR A 397 -7.17 19.33 -0.56
C TYR A 397 -8.29 19.26 -1.59
N TYR A 398 -7.97 19.71 -2.79
CA TYR A 398 -8.81 19.58 -3.96
C TYR A 398 -8.20 18.58 -4.91
N ASN A 399 -8.89 17.43 -5.05
CA ASN A 399 -8.49 16.34 -5.94
C ASN A 399 -9.29 16.43 -7.24
N GLN A 400 -8.59 16.33 -8.38
CA GLN A 400 -9.17 16.27 -9.70
C GLN A 400 -8.58 15.09 -10.46
N TYR A 401 -9.41 14.12 -10.80
CA TYR A 401 -9.09 12.97 -11.66
C TYR A 401 -9.64 13.22 -13.06
N ARG A 402 -8.79 13.12 -14.07
CA ARG A 402 -9.18 13.20 -15.48
C ARG A 402 -8.84 11.89 -16.15
N ILE A 403 -9.84 11.03 -16.29
CA ILE A 403 -9.74 9.71 -16.88
C ILE A 403 -10.03 9.83 -18.38
N ARG A 404 -9.14 9.29 -19.20
CA ARG A 404 -9.31 9.19 -20.65
C ARG A 404 -9.56 7.73 -21.00
N ASP A 405 -10.75 7.44 -21.45
CA ASP A 405 -11.14 6.12 -21.95
C ASP A 405 -11.55 6.22 -23.41
N THR A 406 -11.46 5.11 -24.11
CA THR A 406 -11.87 4.99 -25.51
C THR A 406 -13.36 5.22 -25.71
N VAL A 407 -14.19 4.98 -24.68
CA VAL A 407 -15.64 5.12 -24.72
C VAL A 407 -16.08 6.53 -24.31
N LYS A 408 -15.56 7.04 -23.19
CA LYS A 408 -15.96 8.34 -22.65
C LYS A 408 -14.89 8.95 -21.75
N ASN A 409 -14.57 10.22 -21.95
CA ASN A 409 -13.76 10.99 -21.00
C ASN A 409 -14.59 11.24 -19.73
N PHE A 410 -13.96 11.02 -18.58
CA PHE A 410 -14.59 11.19 -17.28
C PHE A 410 -13.73 12.09 -16.40
N THR A 411 -14.36 13.07 -15.76
CA THR A 411 -13.70 13.91 -14.76
C THR A 411 -14.44 13.80 -13.46
N THR A 412 -13.69 13.50 -12.40
CA THR A 412 -14.22 13.50 -11.04
C THR A 412 -13.36 14.41 -10.18
N GLU A 413 -13.98 15.31 -9.42
CA GLU A 413 -13.25 16.29 -8.62
C GLU A 413 -14.00 16.62 -7.35
N LYS A 414 -13.25 16.92 -6.29
CA LYS A 414 -13.82 17.26 -5.00
C LYS A 414 -12.84 18.03 -4.13
N LEU A 415 -13.36 19.03 -3.43
CA LEU A 415 -12.73 19.61 -2.26
C LEU A 415 -13.01 18.70 -1.06
N ALA A 416 -11.96 18.27 -0.40
CA ALA A 416 -12.03 17.41 0.78
C ALA A 416 -11.11 17.93 1.88
N TYR A 417 -11.35 17.48 3.10
CA TYR A 417 -10.48 17.78 4.23
C TYR A 417 -10.38 16.56 5.15
N SER A 418 -9.23 16.45 5.80
CA SER A 418 -8.99 15.48 6.87
C SER A 418 -8.47 16.20 8.10
N PHE A 419 -8.93 15.76 9.26
CA PHE A 419 -8.50 16.27 10.56
C PHE A 419 -8.08 15.12 11.45
N ASN A 420 -6.88 15.22 12.02
CA ASN A 420 -6.36 14.27 12.99
C ASN A 420 -5.99 15.02 14.27
N SER A 421 -6.44 14.52 15.41
CA SER A 421 -6.10 15.08 16.71
C SER A 421 -5.67 13.96 17.67
N THR A 422 -4.57 14.19 18.36
CA THR A 422 -4.10 13.32 19.44
C THR A 422 -3.92 14.17 20.69
N ASN A 423 -4.59 13.80 21.77
CA ASN A 423 -4.55 14.47 23.05
C ASN A 423 -3.96 13.51 24.07
N THR A 424 -2.88 13.93 24.72
CA THR A 424 -2.21 13.18 25.77
C THR A 424 -2.32 13.92 27.08
N PHE A 425 -2.88 13.27 28.09
CA PHE A 425 -3.05 13.79 29.44
C PHE A 425 -2.10 13.05 30.38
N THR A 426 -1.16 13.77 30.97
CA THR A 426 -0.26 13.23 31.96
C THR A 426 -0.91 13.39 33.34
N LEU A 427 -1.30 12.27 33.94
CA LEU A 427 -2.00 12.20 35.20
C LEU A 427 -1.04 11.85 36.35
N LEU A 428 -1.54 11.92 37.56
CA LEU A 428 -0.77 11.52 38.77
C LEU A 428 -0.43 10.02 38.73
N HIS A 429 0.57 9.59 39.48
CA HIS A 429 1.01 8.21 39.65
C HIS A 429 1.44 7.51 38.37
N ASP A 430 2.14 8.24 37.47
CA ASP A 430 2.67 7.71 36.20
C ASP A 430 1.60 7.18 35.22
N PHE A 431 0.36 7.64 35.35
CA PHE A 431 -0.68 7.38 34.34
C PHE A 431 -0.60 8.41 33.21
N LYS A 432 -0.81 7.91 31.98
CA LYS A 432 -1.06 8.73 30.78
C LYS A 432 -2.33 8.27 30.13
N LEU A 433 -3.26 9.20 29.88
CA LEU A 433 -4.44 8.98 29.07
C LEU A 433 -4.21 9.58 27.70
N GLU A 434 -4.55 8.85 26.64
CA GLU A 434 -4.51 9.30 25.26
C GLU A 434 -5.92 9.22 24.66
N LEU A 435 -6.39 10.32 24.08
CA LEU A 435 -7.59 10.38 23.29
C LEU A 435 -7.20 10.86 21.90
N SER A 436 -7.43 10.02 20.88
CA SER A 436 -7.15 10.38 19.49
C SER A 436 -8.36 10.16 18.60
N GLY A 437 -8.45 10.98 17.57
CA GLY A 437 -9.52 10.87 16.59
C GLY A 437 -9.07 11.37 15.24
N TRP A 438 -9.69 10.83 14.20
CA TRP A 438 -9.53 11.30 12.86
C TRP A 438 -10.87 11.39 12.15
N TYR A 439 -10.96 12.33 11.23
CA TYR A 439 -12.11 12.54 10.35
C TYR A 439 -11.59 12.81 8.96
N GLU A 440 -12.20 12.19 7.98
CA GLU A 440 -12.03 12.46 6.55
C GLU A 440 -13.40 12.79 5.96
N SER A 441 -13.52 13.94 5.30
CA SER A 441 -14.72 14.34 4.59
C SER A 441 -14.97 13.45 3.38
N ALA A 442 -16.12 13.56 2.75
CA ALA A 442 -16.38 12.90 1.48
C ALA A 442 -15.31 13.31 0.45
N ASN A 443 -14.75 12.33 -0.26
CA ASN A 443 -13.62 12.49 -1.17
C ASN A 443 -13.80 11.67 -2.46
N VAL A 444 -12.93 11.90 -3.45
CA VAL A 444 -12.88 11.15 -4.70
C VAL A 444 -11.59 10.33 -4.78
N TYR A 445 -11.72 9.07 -5.23
CA TYR A 445 -10.64 8.13 -5.46
C TYR A 445 -10.87 7.48 -6.81
N GLY A 446 -10.16 7.95 -7.85
CA GLY A 446 -10.37 7.49 -9.21
C GLY A 446 -11.83 7.63 -9.65
N ILE A 447 -12.47 6.50 -9.94
CA ILE A 447 -13.89 6.43 -10.34
C ILE A 447 -14.87 6.49 -9.16
N PHE A 448 -14.38 6.37 -7.90
CA PHE A 448 -15.22 6.33 -6.71
C PHE A 448 -15.41 7.69 -6.06
N VAL A 449 -16.64 7.98 -5.65
CA VAL A 449 -16.98 9.06 -4.72
C VAL A 449 -17.26 8.44 -3.36
N ALA A 450 -16.32 8.60 -2.42
CA ALA A 450 -16.45 8.09 -1.06
C ALA A 450 -17.17 9.07 -0.15
N ARG A 451 -17.96 8.53 0.81
CA ARG A 451 -18.56 9.32 1.89
C ARG A 451 -17.56 9.53 3.01
N SER A 452 -17.86 10.45 3.92
CA SER A 452 -17.02 10.72 5.09
C SER A 452 -16.80 9.48 5.96
N MET A 453 -15.60 9.40 6.53
CA MET A 453 -15.16 8.36 7.47
C MET A 453 -14.52 9.02 8.70
N TRP A 454 -14.65 8.37 9.85
CA TRP A 454 -14.02 8.85 11.08
C TRP A 454 -13.88 7.72 12.11
N ALA A 455 -12.98 7.91 13.06
CA ALA A 455 -12.86 7.05 14.23
C ALA A 455 -12.33 7.85 15.44
N VAL A 456 -12.68 7.38 16.64
CA VAL A 456 -12.15 7.84 17.91
C VAL A 456 -11.56 6.66 18.66
N ASN A 457 -10.35 6.87 19.21
CA ASN A 457 -9.62 5.88 19.99
C ASN A 457 -9.29 6.45 21.35
N ALA A 458 -9.26 5.60 22.37
CA ALA A 458 -8.80 5.96 23.71
C ALA A 458 -7.78 4.93 24.22
N GLY A 459 -6.80 5.39 24.97
CA GLY A 459 -5.80 4.55 25.58
C GLY A 459 -5.40 5.05 26.95
N ILE A 460 -5.15 4.13 27.86
CA ILE A 460 -4.55 4.43 29.15
C ILE A 460 -3.26 3.63 29.31
N GLN A 461 -2.22 4.30 29.76
CA GLN A 461 -0.92 3.70 29.99
C GLN A 461 -0.48 3.98 31.44
N LYS A 462 0.12 2.96 32.07
CA LYS A 462 0.78 3.10 33.37
C LYS A 462 2.20 2.58 33.29
N THR A 463 3.13 3.38 33.77
CA THR A 463 4.51 2.95 33.98
C THR A 463 4.61 2.23 35.32
N VAL A 464 5.16 1.02 35.32
CA VAL A 464 5.24 0.12 36.48
C VAL A 464 6.67 -0.40 36.67
N LEU A 465 6.92 -1.17 37.74
CA LEU A 465 8.19 -1.85 38.00
C LEU A 465 9.41 -0.89 37.97
N GLN A 466 9.34 0.19 38.73
CA GLN A 466 10.40 1.22 38.80
C GLN A 466 10.78 1.77 37.43
N LYS A 467 9.79 2.03 36.57
CA LYS A 467 9.93 2.54 35.18
C LYS A 467 10.52 1.54 34.18
N LYS A 468 10.67 0.28 34.54
CA LYS A 468 11.12 -0.79 33.64
C LYS A 468 9.97 -1.45 32.89
N GLY A 469 8.75 -1.40 33.42
CA GLY A 469 7.55 -1.95 32.82
C GLY A 469 6.59 -0.87 32.34
N THR A 470 5.83 -1.15 31.29
CA THR A 470 4.72 -0.33 30.80
C THR A 470 3.53 -1.22 30.51
N LEU A 471 2.41 -0.93 31.16
CA LEU A 471 1.11 -1.55 30.86
C LEU A 471 0.28 -0.54 30.08
N LYS A 472 -0.28 -0.96 28.93
CA LYS A 472 -1.10 -0.12 28.07
C LYS A 472 -2.37 -0.84 27.68
N LEU A 473 -3.52 -0.19 27.89
CA LEU A 473 -4.85 -0.63 27.42
C LEU A 473 -5.34 0.38 26.38
N ASN A 474 -5.66 -0.10 25.18
CA ASN A 474 -6.22 0.73 24.10
C ASN A 474 -7.55 0.18 23.65
N VAL A 475 -8.48 1.09 23.35
CA VAL A 475 -9.73 0.83 22.65
C VAL A 475 -9.71 1.61 21.35
N ASN A 476 -9.69 0.91 20.21
CA ASN A 476 -9.74 1.51 18.89
C ASN A 476 -11.17 1.57 18.39
N ASP A 477 -11.49 2.60 17.61
CA ASP A 477 -12.80 2.83 16.97
C ASP A 477 -13.97 2.59 17.93
N ILE A 478 -13.98 3.34 19.05
CA ILE A 478 -14.94 3.18 20.15
C ILE A 478 -16.40 3.13 19.63
N PHE A 479 -16.70 3.95 18.62
CA PHE A 479 -18.05 4.09 18.06
C PHE A 479 -18.35 3.13 16.91
N ALA A 480 -17.38 2.27 16.49
CA ALA A 480 -17.49 1.40 15.31
C ALA A 480 -17.93 2.18 14.04
N SER A 481 -17.39 3.38 13.89
CA SER A 481 -17.77 4.35 12.85
C SER A 481 -16.90 4.23 11.58
N ASN A 482 -15.74 3.61 11.67
CA ASN A 482 -14.81 3.43 10.57
C ASN A 482 -15.33 2.37 9.59
N ARG A 483 -15.99 2.84 8.53
CA ARG A 483 -16.53 2.02 7.44
C ARG A 483 -16.43 2.76 6.11
N PHE A 484 -16.08 2.05 5.05
CA PHE A 484 -16.07 2.62 3.71
C PHE A 484 -17.47 2.57 3.09
N ARG A 485 -17.91 3.70 2.55
CA ARG A 485 -19.12 3.83 1.75
C ARG A 485 -18.78 4.65 0.52
N GLY A 486 -18.92 4.07 -0.66
CA GLY A 486 -18.55 4.73 -1.90
C GLY A 486 -19.49 4.36 -3.04
N VAL A 487 -19.58 5.25 -4.01
CA VAL A 487 -20.34 5.06 -5.23
C VAL A 487 -19.41 5.29 -6.41
N ALA A 488 -19.43 4.37 -7.37
CA ALA A 488 -18.87 4.56 -8.69
C ALA A 488 -20.02 4.55 -9.72
N ASN A 489 -20.03 5.57 -10.58
CA ASN A 489 -20.93 5.63 -11.72
C ASN A 489 -20.07 5.87 -12.95
N TYR A 490 -19.71 4.79 -13.61
CA TYR A 490 -18.73 4.80 -14.68
C TYR A 490 -19.15 3.85 -15.80
N ASN A 491 -19.13 4.33 -17.05
CA ASN A 491 -19.65 3.63 -18.22
C ASN A 491 -21.11 3.20 -18.01
N ASN A 492 -21.41 1.91 -18.17
CA ASN A 492 -22.72 1.30 -17.98
C ASN A 492 -22.87 0.62 -16.60
N VAL A 493 -21.99 0.95 -15.63
CA VAL A 493 -22.00 0.37 -14.28
C VAL A 493 -22.30 1.44 -13.25
N TYR A 494 -23.32 1.21 -12.45
CA TYR A 494 -23.50 1.87 -11.17
C TYR A 494 -23.15 0.90 -10.05
N LEU A 495 -22.20 1.26 -9.20
CA LEU A 495 -21.72 0.45 -8.09
C LEU A 495 -21.80 1.24 -6.79
N ASN A 496 -22.52 0.70 -5.80
CA ASN A 496 -22.59 1.25 -4.45
C ASN A 496 -22.01 0.22 -3.48
N VAL A 497 -20.94 0.59 -2.79
CA VAL A 497 -20.19 -0.25 -1.85
C VAL A 497 -20.38 0.26 -0.43
N ASN A 498 -20.73 -0.61 0.48
CA ASN A 498 -20.70 -0.37 1.91
C ASN A 498 -19.90 -1.50 2.56
N ASN A 499 -18.69 -1.19 2.98
CA ASN A 499 -17.76 -2.14 3.58
C ASN A 499 -17.50 -1.77 5.04
N ARG A 500 -17.78 -2.70 5.94
CA ARG A 500 -17.62 -2.54 7.38
C ARG A 500 -16.60 -3.56 7.89
N TRP A 501 -15.45 -3.07 8.31
CA TRP A 501 -14.43 -3.88 8.96
C TRP A 501 -14.65 -3.94 10.47
N GLN A 502 -14.17 -4.99 11.09
CA GLN A 502 -14.08 -5.07 12.55
C GLN A 502 -12.88 -4.24 13.03
N ASN A 503 -13.09 -2.92 13.18
CA ASN A 503 -12.04 -1.99 13.63
C ASN A 503 -12.11 -1.74 15.14
N ARG A 504 -13.29 -1.97 15.77
CA ARG A 504 -13.41 -1.83 17.21
C ARG A 504 -12.69 -2.99 17.90
N THR A 505 -11.55 -2.67 18.51
CA THR A 505 -10.68 -3.64 19.18
C THR A 505 -10.23 -3.12 20.52
N VAL A 506 -10.11 -4.02 21.48
CA VAL A 506 -9.49 -3.76 22.78
C VAL A 506 -8.15 -4.45 22.81
N ASN A 507 -7.07 -3.71 23.06
CA ASN A 507 -5.71 -4.22 23.10
C ASN A 507 -5.09 -3.96 24.46
N LEU A 508 -4.68 -5.01 25.13
CA LEU A 508 -3.88 -4.96 26.33
C LEU A 508 -2.44 -5.35 25.99
N SER A 509 -1.49 -4.48 26.31
CA SER A 509 -0.07 -4.76 26.09
C SER A 509 0.74 -4.51 27.34
N PHE A 510 1.73 -5.37 27.56
CA PHE A 510 2.75 -5.20 28.58
C PHE A 510 4.11 -5.24 27.93
N SER A 511 4.93 -4.23 28.19
CA SER A 511 6.32 -4.20 27.76
C SER A 511 7.24 -4.08 28.97
N TYR A 512 8.30 -4.87 28.97
CA TYR A 512 9.31 -4.84 30.02
C TYR A 512 10.69 -4.67 29.42
N ARG A 513 11.45 -3.70 29.94
CA ARG A 513 12.84 -3.43 29.54
C ARG A 513 13.77 -4.13 30.50
N PHE A 514 14.56 -5.06 29.95
CA PHE A 514 15.61 -5.75 30.69
C PHE A 514 16.96 -5.52 30.00
N GLY A 515 18.05 -5.64 30.75
CA GLY A 515 19.40 -5.47 30.23
C GLY A 515 20.01 -4.10 30.50
N ASN A 516 21.15 -3.85 29.89
CA ASN A 516 21.94 -2.63 30.07
C ASN A 516 21.46 -1.52 29.12
N ASN A 517 20.99 -0.41 29.64
CA ASN A 517 20.56 0.77 28.88
C ASN A 517 21.72 1.56 28.25
N LYS A 518 22.98 1.18 28.48
CA LYS A 518 24.18 1.82 27.92
C LYS A 518 24.65 1.19 26.60
N ILE A 519 23.95 0.14 26.12
CA ILE A 519 24.25 -0.46 24.81
C ILE A 519 23.79 0.52 23.74
N GLU A 520 24.67 0.85 22.80
CA GLU A 520 24.34 1.67 21.64
C GLU A 520 23.15 1.05 20.87
N ALA A 521 22.24 1.89 20.42
CA ALA A 521 21.12 1.44 19.59
C ALA A 521 21.64 0.76 18.34
N ALA A 522 20.96 -0.32 17.93
CA ALA A 522 21.29 -0.98 16.67
C ALA A 522 21.20 0.03 15.51
N ARG A 523 22.20 0.01 14.62
CA ARG A 523 22.25 0.91 13.47
C ARG A 523 20.98 0.74 12.61
N GLU A 524 20.29 1.84 12.33
CA GLU A 524 19.24 1.85 11.32
C GLU A 524 19.84 1.62 9.94
N ARG A 525 19.28 0.68 9.19
CA ARG A 525 19.74 0.29 7.85
C ARG A 525 18.60 0.45 6.87
N GLN A 526 18.85 1.17 5.80
CA GLN A 526 17.99 1.18 4.62
C GLN A 526 18.59 0.23 3.58
N THR A 527 17.87 -0.84 3.27
CA THR A 527 18.30 -1.80 2.26
C THR A 527 18.19 -1.18 0.86
N GLY A 528 19.10 -1.53 -0.03
CA GLY A 528 19.09 -1.06 -1.42
C GLY A 528 17.87 -1.56 -2.22
N SER A 529 17.21 -2.62 -1.77
CA SER A 529 16.06 -3.27 -2.40
C SER A 529 14.69 -2.80 -1.88
N ALA A 530 14.60 -1.73 -1.09
CA ALA A 530 13.36 -1.31 -0.44
C ALA A 530 12.17 -1.08 -1.41
N ASP A 531 12.42 -0.49 -2.59
CA ASP A 531 11.39 -0.23 -3.60
C ASP A 531 10.84 -1.53 -4.19
N GLU A 532 11.74 -2.46 -4.53
CA GLU A 532 11.39 -3.76 -5.09
C GLU A 532 10.65 -4.64 -4.05
N LEU A 533 11.09 -4.60 -2.78
CA LEU A 533 10.43 -5.29 -1.66
C LEU A 533 9.00 -4.80 -1.47
N LYS A 534 8.76 -3.49 -1.52
CA LYS A 534 7.43 -2.90 -1.43
C LYS A 534 6.52 -3.38 -2.55
N ARG A 535 7.00 -3.44 -3.79
CA ARG A 535 6.23 -3.91 -4.96
C ARG A 535 5.94 -5.42 -4.92
N ALA A 536 6.76 -6.21 -4.26
CA ALA A 536 6.58 -7.66 -4.08
C ALA A 536 5.59 -8.02 -2.96
N GLY A 537 5.41 -7.13 -1.98
CA GLY A 537 4.51 -7.33 -0.85
C GLY A 537 3.08 -6.79 -1.06
N ASN A 538 2.82 -6.13 -2.19
CA ASN A 538 1.51 -5.56 -2.53
C ASN A 538 0.67 -6.54 -3.34
#